data_2fb5e06b63a2ae8bef7ea29ba53f7f9d
#
_entry.id   2fb5e06b63a2ae8bef7ea29ba53f7f9d
#
_cell.length_a   1.000
_cell.length_b   1.000
_cell.length_c   1.000
_cell.angle_alpha   90.00
_cell.angle_beta   90.00
_cell.angle_gamma   90.00
#
_symmetry.space_group_name_H-M   'P 1'
#
loop_
_entity.id
_entity.type
_entity.pdbx_description
1 polymer ?
#
loop_
_entity_poly.entity_id
_entity_poly.type
_entity_poly.pdbx_seq_one_letter_code
_entity_poly.pdbx_strand_id
1 'polypeptide(L)'
;MADYDSNTPYVPDIDEVLTDAELLVLQRQYEREHPNVRVQTRFNYAWGLTKGNKKQQQQLGIQMMHDIYDEVPERRRECMYYLALGYFRTGEYSNARVHIERLLALEPNNSQARDMRKRIEDK
;
A
#
# COMPACT_ATOMS: atom_id res chain seq x y z
N MET A 1 12.48 -12.02 0.63
CA MET A 1 12.63 -11.71 1.22
C MET A 1 12.65 -11.54 2.25
N ALA A 2 12.67 -11.74 2.58
CA ALA A 2 12.54 -11.37 3.47
C ALA A 2 13.34 -11.04 4.32
N ASP A 3 13.53 -10.26 4.42
CA ASP A 3 14.20 -9.63 5.30
C ASP A 3 13.57 -9.44 6.52
N TYR A 4 12.65 -10.23 6.88
CA TYR A 4 11.91 -10.17 8.10
C TYR A 4 12.85 -10.46 9.25
N ASP A 5 12.96 -9.51 10.16
CA ASP A 5 13.78 -9.66 11.35
C ASP A 5 13.01 -10.48 12.38
N SER A 6 13.49 -11.69 12.68
CA SER A 6 12.79 -12.58 13.60
C SER A 6 12.77 -12.07 15.04
N ASN A 7 13.58 -11.05 15.36
CA ASN A 7 13.56 -10.46 16.70
C ASN A 7 12.51 -9.37 16.85
N THR A 8 11.86 -8.98 15.79
CA THR A 8 10.82 -7.96 15.79
C THR A 8 9.45 -8.62 15.91
N PRO A 9 8.58 -8.13 16.81
CA PRO A 9 7.23 -8.68 16.88
C PRO A 9 6.52 -8.52 15.53
N TYR A 10 5.87 -9.57 15.09
CA TYR A 10 5.13 -9.53 13.84
C TYR A 10 3.89 -8.66 13.99
N VAL A 11 3.77 -7.65 13.14
CA VAL A 11 2.58 -6.82 13.04
C VAL A 11 2.04 -7.00 11.63
N PRO A 12 0.83 -7.53 11.47
CA PRO A 12 0.25 -7.68 10.14
C PRO A 12 0.21 -6.34 9.42
N ASP A 13 0.69 -6.34 8.17
CA ASP A 13 0.77 -5.12 7.37
C ASP A 13 -0.58 -4.43 7.24
N ILE A 14 -1.65 -5.21 7.17
CA ILE A 14 -3.02 -4.71 7.04
C ILE A 14 -3.41 -3.83 8.24
N ASP A 15 -2.92 -4.17 9.42
CA ASP A 15 -3.31 -3.50 10.67
C ASP A 15 -2.36 -2.37 11.06
N GLU A 16 -1.24 -2.23 10.39
CA GLU A 16 -0.28 -1.18 10.71
C GLU A 16 -0.82 0.19 10.32
N VAL A 17 -0.73 1.15 11.23
CA VAL A 17 -1.15 2.53 11.01
C VAL A 17 0.05 3.44 11.25
N LEU A 18 0.36 4.27 10.26
CA LEU A 18 1.42 5.25 10.43
C LEU A 18 0.88 6.48 11.17
N THR A 19 1.69 6.99 12.10
CA THR A 19 1.38 8.24 12.79
C THR A 19 1.58 9.40 11.83
N ASP A 20 0.99 10.55 12.18
CA ASP A 20 1.18 11.77 11.40
C ASP A 20 2.66 12.15 11.32
N ALA A 21 3.41 11.94 12.41
CA ALA A 21 4.84 12.25 12.44
C ALA A 21 5.63 11.35 11.46
N GLU A 22 5.30 10.07 11.43
CA GLU A 22 5.96 9.13 10.50
C GLU A 22 5.63 9.49 9.05
N LEU A 23 4.37 9.83 8.79
CA LEU A 23 3.95 10.21 7.45
C LEU A 23 4.61 11.51 7.00
N LEU A 24 4.81 12.45 7.93
CA LEU A 24 5.47 13.72 7.62
C LEU A 24 6.91 13.53 7.14
N VAL A 25 7.62 12.55 7.67
CA VAL A 25 8.98 12.25 7.22
C VAL A 25 8.97 11.85 5.74
N LEU A 26 8.02 11.01 5.34
CA LEU A 26 7.88 10.57 3.95
C LEU A 26 7.47 11.74 3.04
N GLN A 27 6.55 12.56 3.52
CA GLN A 27 6.10 13.74 2.78
C GLN A 27 7.24 14.72 2.54
N ARG A 28 8.05 14.99 3.54
CA ARG A 28 9.17 15.92 3.42
C ARG A 28 10.21 15.43 2.42
N GLN A 29 10.49 14.13 2.40
CA GLN A 29 11.41 13.58 1.40
C GLN A 29 10.84 13.75 0.00
N TYR A 30 9.55 13.49 -0.17
CA TYR A 30 8.85 13.67 -1.44
C TYR A 30 8.96 15.12 -1.91
N GLU A 31 8.71 16.07 -1.03
CA GLU A 31 8.77 17.51 -1.35
C GLU A 31 10.20 17.96 -1.69
N ARG A 32 11.20 17.43 -0.99
CA ARG A 32 12.59 17.79 -1.25
C ARG A 32 13.05 17.38 -2.64
N GLU A 33 12.48 16.32 -3.21
CA GLU A 33 12.90 15.81 -4.51
C GLU A 33 12.18 16.47 -5.67
N HIS A 34 11.16 17.28 -5.43
CA HIS A 34 10.45 17.97 -6.49
C HIS A 34 11.39 18.88 -7.28
N PRO A 35 11.18 19.01 -8.60
CA PRO A 35 10.08 18.39 -9.38
C PRO A 35 10.37 16.99 -9.89
N ASN A 36 11.60 16.48 -9.74
CA ASN A 36 11.98 15.17 -10.30
C ASN A 36 12.08 14.13 -9.21
N VAL A 37 10.91 13.73 -8.69
CA VAL A 37 10.83 12.78 -7.58
C VAL A 37 11.13 11.36 -8.06
N ARG A 38 12.07 10.69 -7.36
CA ARG A 38 12.40 9.30 -7.68
C ARG A 38 11.22 8.38 -7.45
N VAL A 39 11.15 7.30 -8.25
CA VAL A 39 10.07 6.33 -8.15
C VAL A 39 9.96 5.77 -6.73
N GLN A 40 11.10 5.41 -6.12
CA GLN A 40 11.08 4.85 -4.77
C GLN A 40 10.50 5.83 -3.75
N THR A 41 10.82 7.11 -3.88
CA THR A 41 10.28 8.13 -2.97
C THR A 41 8.77 8.32 -3.16
N ARG A 42 8.32 8.33 -4.42
CA ARG A 42 6.89 8.38 -4.72
C ARG A 42 6.18 7.19 -4.10
N PHE A 43 6.74 6.00 -4.28
CA PHE A 43 6.16 4.78 -3.74
C PHE A 43 6.12 4.82 -2.22
N ASN A 44 7.20 5.25 -1.57
CA ASN A 44 7.23 5.32 -0.10
C ASN A 44 6.16 6.25 0.45
N TYR A 45 5.97 7.40 -0.18
CA TYR A 45 4.95 8.34 0.28
C TYR A 45 3.55 7.79 0.03
N ALA A 46 3.30 7.23 -1.15
CA ALA A 46 2.00 6.62 -1.45
C ALA A 46 1.70 5.47 -0.49
N TRP A 47 2.69 4.62 -0.23
CA TRP A 47 2.58 3.52 0.72
C TRP A 47 2.19 4.04 2.11
N GLY A 48 2.91 5.06 2.60
CA GLY A 48 2.62 5.64 3.91
C GLY A 48 1.22 6.23 3.99
N LEU A 49 0.78 6.89 2.93
CA LEU A 49 -0.56 7.48 2.88
C LEU A 49 -1.65 6.41 2.96
N THR A 50 -1.48 5.27 2.29
CA THR A 50 -2.49 4.20 2.39
C THR A 50 -2.59 3.66 3.81
N LYS A 51 -1.55 3.82 4.62
CA LYS A 51 -1.51 3.37 6.01
C LYS A 51 -1.81 4.49 7.02
N GLY A 52 -2.14 5.67 6.53
CA GLY A 52 -2.52 6.77 7.40
C GLY A 52 -3.83 6.52 8.12
N ASN A 53 -4.09 7.28 9.17
CA ASN A 53 -5.29 7.09 9.98
C ASN A 53 -6.46 7.98 9.53
N LYS A 54 -6.28 8.80 8.48
CA LYS A 54 -7.31 9.68 7.97
C LYS A 54 -7.73 9.25 6.57
N LYS A 55 -9.03 9.29 6.31
CA LYS A 55 -9.56 8.88 5.02
C LYS A 55 -8.97 9.67 3.86
N GLN A 56 -8.75 10.98 4.05
CA GLN A 56 -8.16 11.83 3.02
C GLN A 56 -6.74 11.37 2.66
N GLN A 57 -5.95 10.96 3.65
CA GLN A 57 -4.61 10.43 3.42
C GLN A 57 -4.69 9.15 2.60
N GLN A 58 -5.58 8.25 3.01
CA GLN A 58 -5.75 6.97 2.32
C GLN A 58 -6.16 7.17 0.86
N GLN A 59 -7.08 8.09 0.61
CA GLN A 59 -7.54 8.40 -0.75
C GLN A 59 -6.41 8.95 -1.62
N LEU A 60 -5.59 9.84 -1.08
CA LEU A 60 -4.45 10.37 -1.82
C LEU A 60 -3.44 9.25 -2.12
N GLY A 61 -3.21 8.37 -1.15
CA GLY A 61 -2.32 7.22 -1.34
C GLY A 61 -2.80 6.31 -2.45
N ILE A 62 -4.10 6.04 -2.49
CA ILE A 62 -4.71 5.23 -3.55
C ILE A 62 -4.47 5.87 -4.91
N GLN A 63 -4.70 7.18 -5.03
CA GLN A 63 -4.50 7.88 -6.29
C GLN A 63 -3.05 7.81 -6.74
N MET A 64 -2.12 8.05 -5.83
CA MET A 64 -0.69 7.98 -6.15
C MET A 64 -0.27 6.57 -6.55
N MET A 65 -0.82 5.54 -5.89
CA MET A 65 -0.54 4.15 -6.26
C MET A 65 -1.06 3.82 -7.66
N HIS A 66 -2.22 4.34 -8.04
CA HIS A 66 -2.72 4.17 -9.40
C HIS A 66 -1.77 4.81 -10.42
N ASP A 67 -1.27 6.00 -10.11
CA ASP A 67 -0.33 6.68 -11.01
C ASP A 67 0.95 5.86 -11.18
N ILE A 68 1.48 5.32 -10.09
CA ILE A 68 2.69 4.49 -10.15
C ILE A 68 2.41 3.20 -10.93
N TYR A 69 1.25 2.60 -10.70
CA TYR A 69 0.85 1.39 -11.43
C TYR A 69 0.84 1.64 -12.94
N ASP A 70 0.31 2.78 -13.35
CA ASP A 70 0.22 3.10 -14.77
C ASP A 70 1.58 3.46 -15.38
N GLU A 71 2.42 4.17 -14.62
CA GLU A 71 3.65 4.75 -15.15
C GLU A 71 4.87 3.83 -15.01
N VAL A 72 4.86 2.91 -14.04
CA VAL A 72 6.03 2.11 -13.69
C VAL A 72 5.66 0.62 -13.67
N PRO A 73 5.72 -0.05 -14.84
CA PRO A 73 5.31 -1.46 -14.91
C PRO A 73 6.01 -2.39 -13.91
N GLU A 74 7.25 -2.10 -13.56
CA GLU A 74 8.03 -2.93 -12.64
C GLU A 74 7.48 -2.91 -11.22
N ARG A 75 6.63 -1.93 -10.90
CA ARG A 75 6.06 -1.78 -9.56
C ARG A 75 4.61 -2.25 -9.47
N ARG A 76 4.05 -2.79 -10.57
CA ARG A 76 2.62 -3.12 -10.61
C ARG A 76 2.21 -4.16 -9.57
N ARG A 77 3.07 -5.15 -9.35
CA ARG A 77 2.80 -6.19 -8.38
C ARG A 77 2.59 -5.61 -6.98
N GLU A 78 3.51 -4.77 -6.56
CA GLU A 78 3.44 -4.13 -5.24
C GLU A 78 2.25 -3.17 -5.17
N CYS A 79 2.00 -2.43 -6.24
CA CYS A 79 0.87 -1.50 -6.30
C CYS A 79 -0.47 -2.21 -6.14
N MET A 80 -0.64 -3.41 -6.71
CA MET A 80 -1.88 -4.16 -6.55
C MET A 80 -2.19 -4.43 -5.08
N TYR A 81 -1.17 -4.80 -4.31
CA TYR A 81 -1.36 -5.07 -2.89
C TYR A 81 -1.76 -3.79 -2.13
N TYR A 82 -1.05 -2.69 -2.36
CA TYR A 82 -1.32 -1.46 -1.62
C TYR A 82 -2.56 -0.73 -2.11
N LEU A 83 -2.97 -0.93 -3.35
CA LEU A 83 -4.29 -0.48 -3.80
C LEU A 83 -5.38 -1.24 -3.04
N ALA A 84 -5.24 -2.56 -2.92
CA ALA A 84 -6.20 -3.35 -2.16
C ALA A 84 -6.24 -2.89 -0.69
N LEU A 85 -5.09 -2.66 -0.09
CA LEU A 85 -5.02 -2.19 1.29
C LEU A 85 -5.70 -0.83 1.45
N GLY A 86 -5.41 0.11 0.55
CA GLY A 86 -6.00 1.44 0.59
C GLY A 86 -7.51 1.39 0.48
N TYR A 87 -8.03 0.64 -0.47
CA TYR A 87 -9.48 0.50 -0.61
C TYR A 87 -10.11 -0.21 0.58
N PHE A 88 -9.42 -1.21 1.14
CA PHE A 88 -9.92 -1.88 2.33
C PHE A 88 -10.06 -0.88 3.49
N ARG A 89 -9.05 -0.04 3.69
CA ARG A 89 -9.04 0.92 4.79
C ARG A 89 -10.06 2.03 4.62
N THR A 90 -10.41 2.38 3.37
CA THR A 90 -11.47 3.37 3.12
C THR A 90 -12.86 2.75 3.15
N GLY A 91 -12.96 1.43 3.32
CA GLY A 91 -14.25 0.75 3.34
C GLY A 91 -14.79 0.38 1.96
N GLU A 92 -13.98 0.52 0.92
CA GLU A 92 -14.40 0.20 -0.46
C GLU A 92 -14.01 -1.23 -0.79
N TYR A 93 -14.71 -2.18 -0.19
CA TYR A 93 -14.33 -3.58 -0.20
C TYR A 93 -14.41 -4.24 -1.58
N SER A 94 -15.36 -3.82 -2.42
CA SER A 94 -15.43 -4.35 -3.79
C SER A 94 -14.19 -3.99 -4.61
N ASN A 95 -13.74 -2.74 -4.49
CA ASN A 95 -12.52 -2.31 -5.17
C ASN A 95 -11.28 -3.02 -4.60
N ALA A 96 -11.25 -3.20 -3.28
CA ALA A 96 -10.16 -3.92 -2.65
C ALA A 96 -10.07 -5.35 -3.20
N ARG A 97 -11.21 -6.01 -3.35
CA ARG A 97 -11.26 -7.38 -3.87
C ARG A 97 -10.71 -7.47 -5.28
N VAL A 98 -11.08 -6.52 -6.15
CA VAL A 98 -10.61 -6.53 -7.54
C VAL A 98 -9.07 -6.56 -7.59
N HIS A 99 -8.45 -5.71 -6.80
CA HIS A 99 -6.99 -5.60 -6.86
C HIS A 99 -6.29 -6.79 -6.22
N ILE A 100 -6.81 -7.31 -5.11
CA ILE A 100 -6.16 -8.43 -4.46
C ILE A 100 -6.32 -9.72 -5.28
N GLU A 101 -7.43 -9.87 -5.97
CA GLU A 101 -7.63 -11.05 -6.82
C GLU A 101 -6.75 -11.01 -8.06
N ARG A 102 -6.48 -9.82 -8.59
CA ARG A 102 -5.50 -9.69 -9.67
C ARG A 102 -4.11 -10.13 -9.23
N LEU A 103 -3.72 -9.73 -8.02
CA LEU A 103 -2.42 -10.16 -7.48
C LEU A 103 -2.38 -11.67 -7.28
N LEU A 104 -3.44 -12.24 -6.74
CA LEU A 104 -3.51 -13.69 -6.51
C LEU A 104 -3.54 -14.49 -7.80
N ALA A 105 -4.05 -13.92 -8.89
CA ALA A 105 -3.97 -14.56 -10.20
C ALA A 105 -2.52 -14.72 -10.66
N LEU A 106 -1.67 -13.76 -10.31
CA LEU A 106 -0.24 -13.81 -10.62
C LEU A 106 0.54 -14.62 -9.61
N GLU A 107 0.15 -14.57 -8.35
CA GLU A 107 0.88 -15.18 -7.23
C GLU A 107 -0.09 -15.93 -6.33
N PRO A 108 -0.58 -17.11 -6.76
CA PRO A 108 -1.61 -17.83 -6.00
C PRO A 108 -1.19 -18.21 -4.58
N ASN A 109 0.12 -18.33 -4.34
CA ASN A 109 0.64 -18.74 -3.03
C ASN A 109 1.13 -17.57 -2.18
N ASN A 110 0.83 -16.33 -2.58
CA ASN A 110 1.21 -15.16 -1.81
C ASN A 110 0.37 -15.11 -0.53
N SER A 111 1.00 -15.39 0.62
CA SER A 111 0.30 -15.49 1.89
C SER A 111 -0.27 -14.15 2.35
N GLN A 112 0.44 -13.05 2.11
CA GLN A 112 -0.07 -11.71 2.44
C GLN A 112 -1.33 -11.40 1.64
N ALA A 113 -1.33 -11.73 0.36
CA ALA A 113 -2.49 -11.47 -0.49
C ALA A 113 -3.68 -12.35 -0.08
N ARG A 114 -3.43 -13.60 0.30
CA ARG A 114 -4.48 -14.48 0.81
C ARG A 114 -5.08 -13.95 2.10
N ASP A 115 -4.25 -13.46 3.02
CA ASP A 115 -4.71 -12.88 4.27
C ASP A 115 -5.56 -11.64 4.01
N MET A 116 -5.12 -10.79 3.09
CA MET A 116 -5.87 -9.61 2.70
C MET A 116 -7.24 -10.01 2.12
N ARG A 117 -7.27 -10.98 1.21
CA ARG A 117 -8.52 -11.43 0.62
C ARG A 117 -9.49 -11.93 1.69
N LYS A 118 -8.96 -12.68 2.66
CA LYS A 118 -9.79 -13.18 3.74
C LYS A 118 -10.38 -12.04 4.56
N ARG A 119 -9.57 -11.04 4.88
CA ARG A 119 -10.04 -9.87 5.63
C ARG A 119 -11.13 -9.12 4.86
N ILE A 120 -10.99 -9.02 3.54
CA ILE A 120 -12.00 -8.40 2.68
C ILE A 120 -13.29 -9.24 2.70
N GLU A 121 -13.16 -10.56 2.60
CA GLU A 121 -14.32 -11.46 2.59
C GLU A 121 -15.09 -11.43 3.90
N ASP A 122 -14.41 -11.18 5.01
CA ASP A 122 -15.04 -11.13 6.33
C ASP A 122 -15.84 -9.84 6.55
N LYS A 123 -15.83 -8.92 5.62
CA LYS A 123 -16.63 -7.71 5.68
C LYS A 123 -17.93 -7.93 4.91
#